data_4e80b1df661a62073b29658f31f75c52
#
_entry.id   4e80b1df661a62073b29658f31f75c52
#
_cell.length_a   1.000
_cell.length_b   1.000
_cell.length_c   1.000
_cell.angle_alpha   90.00
_cell.angle_beta   90.00
_cell.angle_gamma   90.00
#
_symmetry.space_group_name_H-M   'P 1'
#
loop_
_entity.id
_entity.type
_entity.pdbx_description
1 polymer ?
#
loop_
_entity_poly.entity_id
_entity_poly.type
_entity_poly.pdbx_seq_one_letter_code
_entity_poly.pdbx_strand_id
1 'polypeptide(L)'
;MKQIQLIGLDAALLPSTEEFCRDIGLEVCPGKGIRVRASRGDCLSLKRSADEVLVTYRARNEWFRALTFLPDTLEGGKEICQTGKYRMLCYMADNSRNAVYNIQTAKKMIRSLAGMGYTSMMLYTEDTYELPDYPYFGYMRGRFSAQELRELDDYADSFGIELIPCIQTLAHLSTALRWPDFAGYRDTGDILMVGDERTFPIIEAAVRQCAACFRSRQINIGMDEAHMIACGEYLKKNGYRKPSDVMLEHMERVVAICHQAGFQPMMWSDMFFRMAFGGTYYIREGSVPADVVAKVPDGLDLIYWDYYSMDRELFSHMLDCHKQFRNATVFAGGAWKWYGFGAHNAFSLKSTKMQLDVCAEQGIDRVIVTSWGDNGGEASQFSALASMLYFAERCYCDTVNEAWMDARAK
;
A
#
# COMPACT_ATOMS: atom_id res chain seq x y z
N MET A 1 26.03 15.50 -15.75
CA MET A 1 25.06 14.45 -16.10
C MET A 1 25.50 13.78 -17.38
N LYS A 2 25.36 12.43 -17.49
CA LYS A 2 25.59 11.73 -18.76
C LYS A 2 24.42 11.98 -19.70
N GLN A 3 24.71 12.28 -20.97
CA GLN A 3 23.67 12.54 -21.97
C GLN A 3 23.22 11.24 -22.64
N ILE A 4 21.90 11.07 -22.75
CA ILE A 4 21.27 9.94 -23.42
C ILE A 4 20.25 10.43 -24.45
N GLN A 5 20.10 9.67 -25.53
CA GLN A 5 19.06 9.86 -26.55
C GLN A 5 18.06 8.72 -26.46
N LEU A 6 16.81 9.04 -26.16
CA LEU A 6 15.71 8.06 -26.12
C LEU A 6 15.21 7.75 -27.54
N ILE A 7 15.01 6.47 -27.84
CA ILE A 7 14.51 5.98 -29.13
C ILE A 7 13.37 5.00 -28.89
N GLY A 8 12.23 5.19 -29.54
CA GLY A 8 11.09 4.27 -29.49
C GLY A 8 10.29 4.31 -28.19
N LEU A 9 10.54 5.30 -27.32
CA LEU A 9 9.73 5.50 -26.11
C LEU A 9 8.38 6.12 -26.48
N ASP A 10 7.33 5.65 -25.81
CA ASP A 10 6.00 6.27 -25.89
C ASP A 10 6.08 7.75 -25.47
N ALA A 11 5.54 8.63 -26.30
CA ALA A 11 5.55 10.08 -26.06
C ALA A 11 4.90 10.46 -24.72
N ALA A 12 3.90 9.69 -24.26
CA ALA A 12 3.26 9.92 -22.97
C ALA A 12 4.19 9.70 -21.77
N LEU A 13 5.25 8.89 -21.92
CA LEU A 13 6.24 8.64 -20.87
C LEU A 13 7.40 9.63 -20.86
N LEU A 14 7.54 10.46 -21.91
CA LEU A 14 8.71 11.32 -22.05
C LEU A 14 8.87 12.32 -20.90
N PRO A 15 7.84 13.09 -20.47
CA PRO A 15 7.99 14.05 -19.37
C PRO A 15 8.44 13.41 -18.07
N SER A 16 7.80 12.29 -17.67
CA SER A 16 8.16 11.55 -16.45
C SER A 16 9.56 10.94 -16.55
N THR A 17 9.95 10.47 -17.75
CA THR A 17 11.28 9.93 -18.00
C THR A 17 12.36 11.02 -17.88
N GLU A 18 12.13 12.20 -18.41
CA GLU A 18 13.05 13.34 -18.28
C GLU A 18 13.21 13.77 -16.81
N GLU A 19 12.10 13.81 -16.06
CA GLU A 19 12.13 14.13 -14.64
C GLU A 19 12.91 13.06 -13.87
N PHE A 20 12.63 11.77 -14.08
CA PHE A 20 13.31 10.67 -13.43
C PHE A 20 14.82 10.62 -13.78
N CYS A 21 15.17 10.83 -15.03
CA CYS A 21 16.56 10.85 -15.47
C CYS A 21 17.38 11.90 -14.73
N ARG A 22 16.82 13.08 -14.46
CA ARG A 22 17.50 14.12 -13.65
C ARG A 22 17.79 13.64 -12.23
N ASP A 23 16.86 12.92 -11.61
CA ASP A 23 17.05 12.37 -10.25
C ASP A 23 18.20 11.35 -10.18
N ILE A 24 18.48 10.62 -11.28
CA ILE A 24 19.54 9.60 -11.34
C ILE A 24 20.81 10.09 -12.10
N GLY A 25 20.95 11.39 -12.29
CA GLY A 25 22.15 12.00 -12.89
C GLY A 25 22.29 11.83 -14.40
N LEU A 26 21.18 11.58 -15.11
CA LEU A 26 21.11 11.51 -16.58
C LEU A 26 20.40 12.73 -17.16
N GLU A 27 20.74 13.07 -18.39
CA GLU A 27 20.12 14.14 -19.17
C GLU A 27 19.61 13.59 -20.51
N VAL A 28 18.31 13.77 -20.78
CA VAL A 28 17.73 13.37 -22.06
C VAL A 28 17.99 14.48 -23.09
N CYS A 29 18.77 14.14 -24.13
CA CYS A 29 19.16 15.10 -25.19
C CYS A 29 18.76 14.53 -26.56
N PRO A 30 17.82 15.18 -27.30
CA PRO A 30 17.50 14.78 -28.67
C PRO A 30 18.72 14.82 -29.59
N GLY A 31 19.01 13.71 -30.24
CA GLY A 31 20.09 13.62 -31.23
C GLY A 31 21.50 13.58 -30.63
N LYS A 32 21.66 13.52 -29.31
CA LYS A 32 22.99 13.50 -28.65
C LYS A 32 23.04 12.46 -27.53
N GLY A 33 24.24 11.96 -27.23
CA GLY A 33 24.49 11.03 -26.17
C GLY A 33 24.34 9.57 -26.59
N ILE A 34 24.40 8.67 -25.61
CA ILE A 34 24.25 7.23 -25.84
C ILE A 34 22.79 6.92 -26.16
N ARG A 35 22.57 6.14 -27.21
CA ARG A 35 21.21 5.73 -27.60
C ARG A 35 20.63 4.74 -26.61
N VAL A 36 19.45 5.02 -26.09
CA VAL A 36 18.66 4.15 -25.23
C VAL A 36 17.36 3.83 -25.93
N ARG A 37 17.27 2.62 -26.46
CA ARG A 37 16.09 2.15 -27.19
C ARG A 37 15.11 1.47 -26.25
N ALA A 38 13.91 2.04 -26.17
CA ALA A 38 12.78 1.47 -25.46
C ALA A 38 12.04 0.45 -26.34
N SER A 39 11.70 -0.70 -25.78
CA SER A 39 10.89 -1.74 -26.45
C SER A 39 9.98 -2.45 -25.46
N ARG A 40 8.76 -2.74 -25.89
CA ARG A 40 7.89 -3.65 -25.13
C ARG A 40 8.41 -5.09 -25.25
N GLY A 41 8.32 -5.87 -24.15
CA GLY A 41 8.77 -7.25 -24.11
C GLY A 41 8.16 -8.00 -22.93
N ASP A 42 8.55 -9.26 -22.75
CA ASP A 42 7.97 -10.16 -21.74
C ASP A 42 8.67 -10.07 -20.36
N CYS A 43 9.80 -9.36 -20.29
CA CYS A 43 10.54 -9.12 -19.05
C CYS A 43 11.22 -7.74 -19.10
N LEU A 44 11.60 -7.25 -17.93
CA LEU A 44 12.53 -6.14 -17.81
C LEU A 44 13.93 -6.60 -18.17
N SER A 45 14.56 -5.97 -19.17
CA SER A 45 15.97 -6.24 -19.46
C SER A 45 16.72 -5.02 -19.94
N LEU A 46 18.03 -4.98 -19.64
CA LEU A 46 18.98 -4.02 -20.22
C LEU A 46 20.10 -4.80 -20.90
N LYS A 47 20.28 -4.56 -22.20
CA LYS A 47 21.36 -5.15 -22.98
C LYS A 47 22.16 -4.04 -23.67
N ARG A 48 23.46 -4.01 -23.44
CA ARG A 48 24.35 -3.02 -24.02
C ARG A 48 25.03 -3.56 -25.29
N SER A 49 25.01 -2.76 -26.34
CA SER A 49 25.90 -2.89 -27.50
C SER A 49 26.91 -1.76 -27.53
N ALA A 50 27.77 -1.69 -28.56
CA ALA A 50 28.79 -0.64 -28.65
C ALA A 50 28.19 0.78 -28.58
N ASP A 51 27.07 1.03 -29.28
CA ASP A 51 26.50 2.36 -29.49
C ASP A 51 25.11 2.57 -28.90
N GLU A 52 24.53 1.52 -28.29
CA GLU A 52 23.13 1.55 -27.86
C GLU A 52 22.90 0.65 -26.63
N VAL A 53 21.98 1.06 -25.77
CA VAL A 53 21.39 0.20 -24.73
C VAL A 53 19.95 -0.10 -25.12
N LEU A 54 19.64 -1.39 -25.30
CA LEU A 54 18.26 -1.84 -25.48
C LEU A 54 17.64 -2.09 -24.10
N VAL A 55 16.53 -1.42 -23.83
CA VAL A 55 15.72 -1.59 -22.62
C VAL A 55 14.39 -2.22 -23.02
N THR A 56 14.10 -3.43 -22.50
CA THR A 56 12.78 -4.03 -22.65
C THR A 56 12.00 -3.95 -21.33
N TYR A 57 10.68 -3.81 -21.41
CA TYR A 57 9.79 -3.71 -20.24
C TYR A 57 8.36 -4.14 -20.58
N ARG A 58 7.64 -4.72 -19.62
CA ARG A 58 6.23 -5.11 -19.75
C ARG A 58 5.27 -3.98 -19.39
N ALA A 59 5.56 -3.29 -18.28
CA ALA A 59 4.72 -2.23 -17.71
C ALA A 59 5.51 -0.93 -17.51
N ARG A 60 4.81 0.19 -17.35
CA ARG A 60 5.43 1.52 -17.24
C ARG A 60 6.38 1.63 -16.04
N ASN A 61 6.02 1.07 -14.88
CA ASN A 61 6.89 1.04 -13.70
C ASN A 61 8.20 0.26 -13.95
N GLU A 62 8.18 -0.81 -14.74
CA GLU A 62 9.38 -1.54 -15.12
C GLU A 62 10.34 -0.71 -15.99
N TRP A 63 9.83 0.24 -16.79
CA TRP A 63 10.66 1.20 -17.50
C TRP A 63 11.50 2.03 -16.51
N PHE A 64 10.87 2.61 -15.48
CA PHE A 64 11.59 3.40 -14.48
C PHE A 64 12.56 2.57 -13.66
N ARG A 65 12.16 1.34 -13.28
CA ARG A 65 13.08 0.40 -12.65
C ARG A 65 14.30 0.10 -13.55
N ALA A 66 14.10 -0.12 -14.83
CA ALA A 66 15.21 -0.34 -15.76
C ALA A 66 16.15 0.86 -15.81
N LEU A 67 15.62 2.09 -15.84
CA LEU A 67 16.43 3.30 -15.82
C LEU A 67 17.32 3.41 -14.58
N THR A 68 16.91 2.86 -13.43
CA THR A 68 17.72 2.84 -12.21
C THR A 68 19.05 2.09 -12.40
N PHE A 69 19.08 1.07 -13.26
CA PHE A 69 20.28 0.32 -13.59
C PHE A 69 21.11 0.92 -14.73
N LEU A 70 20.54 1.89 -15.45
CA LEU A 70 21.18 2.46 -16.65
C LEU A 70 22.54 3.11 -16.38
N PRO A 71 22.75 3.89 -15.29
CA PRO A 71 24.08 4.44 -15.00
C PRO A 71 25.17 3.38 -14.90
N ASP A 72 24.90 2.27 -14.22
CA ASP A 72 25.85 1.16 -14.04
C ASP A 72 26.11 0.44 -15.38
N THR A 73 25.05 0.21 -16.18
CA THR A 73 25.14 -0.38 -17.51
C THR A 73 26.00 0.47 -18.43
N LEU A 74 25.88 1.81 -18.36
CA LEU A 74 26.69 2.76 -19.13
C LEU A 74 28.18 2.79 -18.71
N GLU A 75 28.49 2.31 -17.51
CA GLU A 75 29.86 2.17 -16.98
C GLU A 75 30.48 0.78 -17.23
N GLY A 76 29.80 -0.07 -17.98
CA GLY A 76 30.27 -1.43 -18.27
C GLY A 76 29.71 -2.48 -17.32
N GLY A 77 28.63 -2.16 -16.59
CA GLY A 77 27.90 -3.08 -15.74
C GLY A 77 27.31 -4.27 -16.50
N LYS A 78 26.89 -5.30 -15.74
CA LYS A 78 26.30 -6.52 -16.28
C LYS A 78 24.95 -6.25 -16.95
N GLU A 79 24.60 -7.07 -17.92
CA GLU A 79 23.25 -7.15 -18.45
C GLU A 79 22.26 -7.50 -17.34
N ILE A 80 21.08 -6.90 -17.38
CA ILE A 80 19.99 -7.12 -16.43
C ILE A 80 18.88 -7.89 -17.16
N CYS A 81 18.32 -8.89 -16.50
CA CYS A 81 17.09 -9.54 -16.90
C CYS A 81 16.31 -9.92 -15.64
N GLN A 82 15.11 -9.37 -15.49
CA GLN A 82 14.26 -9.54 -14.30
C GLN A 82 12.81 -9.72 -14.69
N THR A 83 12.09 -10.51 -13.89
CA THR A 83 10.64 -10.66 -14.02
C THR A 83 10.01 -10.52 -12.64
N GLY A 84 9.11 -9.56 -12.51
CA GLY A 84 8.36 -9.37 -11.26
C GLY A 84 7.53 -10.61 -10.93
N LYS A 85 7.64 -11.10 -9.71
CA LYS A 85 6.99 -12.32 -9.19
C LYS A 85 5.54 -12.06 -8.76
N TYR A 86 5.22 -10.83 -8.43
CA TYR A 86 3.93 -10.44 -7.86
C TYR A 86 3.16 -9.54 -8.82
N ARG A 87 1.86 -9.76 -8.93
CA ARG A 87 0.95 -8.91 -9.72
C ARG A 87 0.80 -7.53 -9.10
N MET A 88 0.77 -7.44 -7.77
CA MET A 88 0.78 -6.19 -7.03
C MET A 88 1.97 -6.17 -6.07
N LEU A 89 2.82 -5.18 -6.21
CA LEU A 89 3.86 -4.77 -5.28
C LEU A 89 3.52 -3.36 -4.82
N CYS A 90 2.96 -3.23 -3.61
CA CYS A 90 2.43 -1.99 -3.09
C CYS A 90 3.25 -1.46 -1.92
N TYR A 91 3.43 -0.15 -1.85
CA TYR A 91 3.90 0.54 -0.65
C TYR A 91 2.75 1.27 0.02
N MET A 92 2.55 1.09 1.32
CA MET A 92 1.58 1.85 2.09
C MET A 92 2.29 2.86 3.00
N ALA A 93 2.01 4.13 2.76
CA ALA A 93 2.50 5.25 3.56
C ALA A 93 1.45 5.67 4.59
N ASP A 94 1.81 5.70 5.87
CA ASP A 94 0.96 6.27 6.91
C ASP A 94 0.96 7.81 6.81
N ASN A 95 -0.18 8.35 6.44
CA ASN A 95 -0.43 9.80 6.34
C ASN A 95 -1.39 10.30 7.42
N SER A 96 -1.62 9.53 8.50
CA SER A 96 -2.54 9.93 9.56
C SER A 96 -1.87 10.26 10.88
N ARG A 97 -0.73 9.67 11.22
CA ARG A 97 -0.08 9.87 12.51
C ARG A 97 0.84 11.09 12.48
N ASN A 98 0.28 12.29 12.25
CA ASN A 98 0.94 13.62 12.20
C ASN A 98 2.01 13.80 11.10
N ALA A 99 2.14 12.87 10.16
CA ALA A 99 3.14 12.90 9.09
C ALA A 99 2.48 12.87 7.70
N VAL A 100 1.50 13.74 7.48
CA VAL A 100 0.86 13.89 6.17
C VAL A 100 1.85 14.45 5.17
N TYR A 101 2.00 13.80 4.03
CA TYR A 101 2.84 14.30 2.95
C TYR A 101 2.31 15.63 2.40
N ASN A 102 3.20 16.58 2.15
CA ASN A 102 2.91 17.59 1.16
C ASN A 102 3.08 17.01 -0.25
N ILE A 103 2.53 17.70 -1.24
CA ILE A 103 2.51 17.23 -2.64
C ILE A 103 3.91 16.93 -3.18
N GLN A 104 4.90 17.77 -2.87
CA GLN A 104 6.28 17.57 -3.36
C GLN A 104 6.92 16.31 -2.76
N THR A 105 6.68 16.08 -1.46
CA THR A 105 7.17 14.88 -0.77
C THR A 105 6.50 13.61 -1.31
N ALA A 106 5.18 13.65 -1.53
CA ALA A 106 4.45 12.54 -2.13
C ALA A 106 4.96 12.22 -3.55
N LYS A 107 5.16 13.23 -4.40
CA LYS A 107 5.74 13.08 -5.73
C LYS A 107 7.15 12.48 -5.70
N LYS A 108 7.99 12.91 -4.76
CA LYS A 108 9.32 12.33 -4.58
C LYS A 108 9.24 10.85 -4.19
N MET A 109 8.33 10.49 -3.29
CA MET A 109 8.11 9.08 -2.91
C MET A 109 7.63 8.26 -4.12
N ILE A 110 6.68 8.75 -4.90
CA ILE A 110 6.18 8.08 -6.11
C ILE A 110 7.33 7.79 -7.09
N ARG A 111 8.23 8.76 -7.35
CA ARG A 111 9.41 8.53 -8.20
C ARG A 111 10.35 7.48 -7.63
N SER A 112 10.61 7.52 -6.32
CA SER A 112 11.43 6.51 -5.65
C SER A 112 10.83 5.11 -5.81
N LEU A 113 9.52 4.97 -5.64
CA LEU A 113 8.79 3.70 -5.82
C LEU A 113 8.87 3.21 -7.27
N ALA A 114 8.68 4.09 -8.25
CA ALA A 114 8.80 3.74 -9.67
C ALA A 114 10.20 3.21 -9.98
N GLY A 115 11.27 3.88 -9.49
CA GLY A 115 12.65 3.42 -9.63
C GLY A 115 12.93 2.08 -8.96
N MET A 116 12.23 1.74 -7.89
CA MET A 116 12.30 0.42 -7.24
C MET A 116 11.46 -0.63 -7.97
N GLY A 117 10.51 -0.23 -8.84
CA GLY A 117 9.65 -1.11 -9.60
C GLY A 117 8.33 -1.47 -8.89
N TYR A 118 7.90 -0.67 -7.93
CA TYR A 118 6.57 -0.82 -7.33
C TYR A 118 5.47 -0.64 -8.39
N THR A 119 4.36 -1.35 -8.21
CA THR A 119 3.18 -1.24 -9.08
C THR A 119 2.15 -0.28 -8.53
N SER A 120 2.15 -0.08 -7.22
CA SER A 120 1.12 0.71 -6.55
C SER A 120 1.61 1.35 -5.25
N MET A 121 0.88 2.36 -4.82
CA MET A 121 1.06 3.04 -3.53
C MET A 121 -0.30 3.24 -2.88
N MET A 122 -0.40 2.97 -1.58
CA MET A 122 -1.53 3.34 -0.73
C MET A 122 -1.19 4.56 0.12
N LEU A 123 -2.11 5.51 0.18
CA LEU A 123 -2.09 6.57 1.18
C LEU A 123 -3.04 6.14 2.30
N TYR A 124 -2.47 5.69 3.43
CA TYR A 124 -3.27 5.38 4.61
C TYR A 124 -3.71 6.69 5.26
N THR A 125 -5.02 6.89 5.28
CA THR A 125 -5.64 8.09 5.81
C THR A 125 -6.80 7.69 6.73
N GLU A 126 -6.80 8.21 7.95
CA GLU A 126 -7.94 8.08 8.87
C GLU A 126 -8.93 9.21 8.62
N ASP A 127 -8.49 10.45 8.87
CA ASP A 127 -9.25 11.67 8.66
C ASP A 127 -8.47 12.74 7.85
N THR A 128 -7.36 12.37 7.24
CA THR A 128 -6.45 13.33 6.57
C THR A 128 -6.77 13.58 5.10
N TYR A 129 -8.06 13.63 4.77
CA TYR A 129 -8.59 14.05 3.47
C TYR A 129 -9.91 14.83 3.66
N GLU A 130 -10.26 15.64 2.70
CA GLU A 130 -11.47 16.46 2.78
C GLU A 130 -12.74 15.68 2.50
N LEU A 131 -13.73 15.86 3.35
CA LEU A 131 -15.13 15.49 3.10
C LEU A 131 -15.97 16.78 3.09
N PRO A 132 -16.47 17.24 1.93
CA PRO A 132 -17.13 18.55 1.82
C PRO A 132 -18.31 18.74 2.78
N ASP A 133 -19.11 17.67 2.99
CA ASP A 133 -20.29 17.69 3.85
C ASP A 133 -19.95 17.58 5.36
N TYR A 134 -18.67 17.34 5.70
CA TYR A 134 -18.19 17.10 7.06
C TYR A 134 -16.97 17.97 7.38
N PRO A 135 -17.13 19.28 7.60
CA PRO A 135 -16.01 20.24 7.69
C PRO A 135 -15.04 19.97 8.84
N TYR A 136 -15.47 19.29 9.91
CA TYR A 136 -14.61 18.89 11.02
C TYR A 136 -13.88 17.56 10.80
N PHE A 137 -14.19 16.83 9.73
CA PHE A 137 -13.40 15.65 9.35
C PHE A 137 -12.03 16.12 8.85
N GLY A 138 -10.97 15.67 9.54
CA GLY A 138 -9.61 16.12 9.27
C GLY A 138 -9.31 17.60 9.60
N TYR A 139 -10.13 18.24 10.42
CA TYR A 139 -9.89 19.63 10.84
C TYR A 139 -8.57 19.74 11.60
N MET A 140 -7.71 20.69 11.19
CA MET A 140 -6.35 20.93 11.71
C MET A 140 -5.39 19.75 11.54
N ARG A 141 -5.60 18.86 10.55
CA ARG A 141 -4.78 17.68 10.32
C ARG A 141 -3.83 17.75 9.12
N GLY A 142 -3.81 18.86 8.37
CA GLY A 142 -3.04 18.94 7.12
C GLY A 142 -3.61 17.99 6.04
N ARG A 143 -4.93 17.82 6.04
CA ARG A 143 -5.67 16.93 5.13
C ARG A 143 -5.48 17.28 3.66
N PHE A 144 -5.48 16.27 2.81
CA PHE A 144 -5.47 16.44 1.37
C PHE A 144 -6.80 17.00 0.87
N SER A 145 -6.76 18.00 0.02
CA SER A 145 -7.91 18.42 -0.77
C SER A 145 -8.19 17.44 -1.92
N ALA A 146 -9.41 17.48 -2.46
CA ALA A 146 -9.77 16.69 -3.63
C ALA A 146 -8.89 17.01 -4.86
N GLN A 147 -8.44 18.26 -4.98
CA GLN A 147 -7.55 18.69 -6.06
C GLN A 147 -6.16 18.07 -5.89
N GLU A 148 -5.60 18.08 -4.68
CA GLU A 148 -4.29 17.49 -4.38
C GLU A 148 -4.29 15.97 -4.58
N LEU A 149 -5.37 15.27 -4.18
CA LEU A 149 -5.49 13.83 -4.42
C LEU A 149 -5.52 13.50 -5.92
N ARG A 150 -6.26 14.27 -6.73
CA ARG A 150 -6.26 14.08 -8.20
C ARG A 150 -4.90 14.40 -8.83
N GLU A 151 -4.22 15.46 -8.37
CA GLU A 151 -2.88 15.79 -8.82
C GLU A 151 -1.88 14.66 -8.53
N LEU A 152 -1.96 14.07 -7.35
CA LEU A 152 -1.12 12.92 -6.98
C LEU A 152 -1.46 11.67 -7.79
N ASP A 153 -2.74 11.42 -8.05
CA ASP A 153 -3.18 10.29 -8.85
C ASP A 153 -2.73 10.41 -10.31
N ASP A 154 -2.86 11.60 -10.91
CA ASP A 154 -2.35 11.90 -12.25
C ASP A 154 -0.82 11.72 -12.33
N TYR A 155 -0.12 12.21 -11.31
CA TYR A 155 1.32 12.09 -11.24
C TYR A 155 1.77 10.64 -11.07
N ALA A 156 1.14 9.86 -10.19
CA ALA A 156 1.44 8.45 -10.00
C ALA A 156 1.22 7.64 -11.28
N ASP A 157 0.09 7.86 -11.98
CA ASP A 157 -0.18 7.21 -13.27
C ASP A 157 0.90 7.50 -14.30
N SER A 158 1.44 8.73 -14.34
CA SER A 158 2.53 9.09 -15.28
C SER A 158 3.81 8.29 -15.07
N PHE A 159 4.02 7.73 -13.86
CA PHE A 159 5.11 6.83 -13.49
C PHE A 159 4.71 5.35 -13.50
N GLY A 160 3.48 5.02 -13.88
CA GLY A 160 2.97 3.66 -13.90
C GLY A 160 2.71 3.10 -12.50
N ILE A 161 2.47 3.96 -11.51
CA ILE A 161 2.08 3.63 -10.15
C ILE A 161 0.57 3.83 -9.99
N GLU A 162 -0.15 2.78 -9.61
CA GLU A 162 -1.55 2.88 -9.23
C GLU A 162 -1.64 3.47 -7.81
N LEU A 163 -2.30 4.63 -7.67
CA LEU A 163 -2.55 5.20 -6.35
C LEU A 163 -3.88 4.66 -5.81
N ILE A 164 -3.81 3.89 -4.71
CA ILE A 164 -4.95 3.18 -4.12
C ILE A 164 -5.38 3.92 -2.83
N PRO A 165 -6.65 4.34 -2.70
CA PRO A 165 -7.15 4.90 -1.45
C PRO A 165 -7.15 3.84 -0.34
N CYS A 166 -6.70 4.25 0.86
CA CYS A 166 -6.66 3.41 2.05
C CYS A 166 -7.25 4.21 3.20
N ILE A 167 -8.54 3.98 3.47
CA ILE A 167 -9.35 4.73 4.44
C ILE A 167 -9.77 3.85 5.61
N GLN A 168 -10.33 4.47 6.63
CA GLN A 168 -10.93 3.77 7.77
C GLN A 168 -12.45 3.93 7.74
N THR A 169 -13.16 2.82 7.89
CA THR A 169 -14.63 2.79 7.82
C THR A 169 -15.28 2.24 9.10
N LEU A 170 -14.49 1.93 10.13
CA LEU A 170 -15.00 1.43 11.41
C LEU A 170 -14.19 1.94 12.61
N ALA A 171 -12.91 1.57 12.73
CA ALA A 171 -12.02 1.92 13.84
C ALA A 171 -10.93 2.92 13.43
N HIS A 172 -9.97 3.21 14.32
CA HIS A 172 -8.87 4.17 14.11
C HIS A 172 -9.30 5.60 13.77
N LEU A 173 -10.50 6.01 14.18
CA LEU A 173 -11.07 7.32 13.90
C LEU A 173 -11.06 8.28 15.10
N SER A 174 -10.23 8.02 16.11
CA SER A 174 -10.17 8.81 17.34
C SER A 174 -9.98 10.32 17.09
N THR A 175 -9.18 10.65 16.08
CA THR A 175 -8.86 12.05 15.74
C THR A 175 -10.05 12.76 15.09
N ALA A 176 -10.80 12.09 14.22
CA ALA A 176 -12.04 12.64 13.67
C ALA A 176 -13.15 12.70 14.73
N LEU A 177 -13.33 11.59 15.46
CA LEU A 177 -14.43 11.43 16.41
C LEU A 177 -14.30 12.26 17.70
N ARG A 178 -13.14 12.90 17.94
CA ARG A 178 -12.96 13.80 19.10
C ARG A 178 -13.80 15.06 19.05
N TRP A 179 -14.21 15.49 17.86
CA TRP A 179 -14.96 16.73 17.67
C TRP A 179 -16.43 16.57 18.11
N PRO A 180 -17.04 17.59 18.75
CA PRO A 180 -18.43 17.51 19.21
C PRO A 180 -19.43 17.16 18.11
N ASP A 181 -19.19 17.59 16.88
CA ASP A 181 -20.02 17.29 15.71
C ASP A 181 -20.14 15.78 15.43
N PHE A 182 -19.15 15.01 15.84
CA PHE A 182 -19.13 13.55 15.71
C PHE A 182 -19.56 12.81 16.98
N ALA A 183 -20.04 13.50 18.02
CA ALA A 183 -20.45 12.82 19.26
C ALA A 183 -21.52 11.74 19.04
N GLY A 184 -22.41 11.95 18.07
CA GLY A 184 -23.45 10.98 17.73
C GLY A 184 -23.02 9.83 16.82
N TYR A 185 -21.81 9.87 16.28
CA TYR A 185 -21.25 8.85 15.39
C TYR A 185 -20.42 7.79 16.14
N ARG A 186 -20.13 8.03 17.42
CA ARG A 186 -19.23 7.21 18.22
C ARG A 186 -19.97 6.07 18.90
N ASP A 187 -19.43 4.84 18.79
CA ASP A 187 -19.67 3.79 19.76
C ASP A 187 -18.70 3.95 20.95
N THR A 188 -17.40 3.94 20.66
CA THR A 188 -16.30 4.22 21.62
C THR A 188 -15.46 5.41 21.13
N GLY A 189 -14.29 5.68 21.76
CA GLY A 189 -13.47 6.83 21.44
C GLY A 189 -12.95 6.88 19.99
N ASP A 190 -12.82 5.73 19.35
CA ASP A 190 -12.20 5.55 18.03
C ASP A 190 -13.04 4.72 17.06
N ILE A 191 -14.19 4.17 17.50
CA ILE A 191 -15.04 3.27 16.71
C ILE A 191 -16.38 3.93 16.38
N LEU A 192 -16.80 3.82 15.13
CA LEU A 192 -18.10 4.27 14.65
C LEU A 192 -19.25 3.43 15.24
N MET A 193 -20.38 4.09 15.45
CA MET A 193 -21.64 3.47 15.90
C MET A 193 -22.24 2.63 14.77
N VAL A 194 -22.12 1.32 14.86
CA VAL A 194 -22.73 0.40 13.88
C VAL A 194 -24.25 0.50 13.91
N GLY A 195 -24.87 0.51 12.74
CA GLY A 195 -26.34 0.54 12.60
C GLY A 195 -27.01 1.88 12.91
N ASP A 196 -26.25 2.94 13.23
CA ASP A 196 -26.80 4.29 13.36
C ASP A 196 -27.02 4.91 11.97
N GLU A 197 -28.14 5.63 11.81
CA GLU A 197 -28.51 6.25 10.52
C GLU A 197 -27.47 7.25 9.99
N ARG A 198 -26.62 7.81 10.87
CA ARG A 198 -25.58 8.78 10.51
C ARG A 198 -24.29 8.11 10.03
N THR A 199 -24.01 6.87 10.44
CA THR A 199 -22.73 6.19 10.18
C THR A 199 -22.52 5.90 8.71
N PHE A 200 -23.55 5.40 8.03
CA PHE A 200 -23.37 5.03 6.61
C PHE A 200 -23.29 6.20 5.65
N PRO A 201 -24.01 7.32 5.84
CA PRO A 201 -23.84 8.52 5.01
C PRO A 201 -22.42 9.10 5.02
N ILE A 202 -21.70 9.08 6.16
CA ILE A 202 -20.30 9.56 6.17
C ILE A 202 -19.38 8.57 5.44
N ILE A 203 -19.59 7.25 5.56
CA ILE A 203 -18.85 6.23 4.82
C ILE A 203 -19.12 6.35 3.32
N GLU A 204 -20.37 6.55 2.91
CA GLU A 204 -20.75 6.80 1.52
C GLU A 204 -20.08 8.06 0.97
N ALA A 205 -20.02 9.14 1.76
CA ALA A 205 -19.31 10.36 1.38
C ALA A 205 -17.81 10.12 1.20
N ALA A 206 -17.18 9.33 2.11
CA ALA A 206 -15.77 8.97 2.02
C ALA A 206 -15.46 8.12 0.76
N VAL A 207 -16.25 7.08 0.51
CA VAL A 207 -16.10 6.21 -0.67
C VAL A 207 -16.35 6.99 -1.97
N ARG A 208 -17.37 7.86 -2.00
CA ARG A 208 -17.66 8.73 -3.15
C ARG A 208 -16.53 9.72 -3.41
N GLN A 209 -15.93 10.30 -2.35
CA GLN A 209 -14.77 11.18 -2.48
C GLN A 209 -13.58 10.44 -3.07
N CYS A 210 -13.32 9.21 -2.63
CA CYS A 210 -12.29 8.36 -3.22
C CYS A 210 -12.58 8.08 -4.71
N ALA A 211 -13.81 7.74 -5.08
CA ALA A 211 -14.20 7.47 -6.47
C ALA A 211 -14.01 8.70 -7.39
N ALA A 212 -14.17 9.91 -6.84
CA ALA A 212 -13.98 11.16 -7.57
C ALA A 212 -12.50 11.58 -7.71
N CYS A 213 -11.60 11.06 -6.86
CA CYS A 213 -10.22 11.51 -6.80
C CYS A 213 -9.21 10.50 -7.36
N PHE A 214 -9.52 9.21 -7.36
CA PHE A 214 -8.59 8.14 -7.74
C PHE A 214 -9.06 7.38 -8.98
N ARG A 215 -8.12 7.04 -9.87
CA ARG A 215 -8.35 6.14 -11.03
C ARG A 215 -8.51 4.69 -10.59
N SER A 216 -7.81 4.30 -9.52
CA SER A 216 -7.89 2.95 -8.98
C SER A 216 -9.34 2.55 -8.74
N ARG A 217 -9.61 1.28 -9.02
CA ARG A 217 -10.87 0.63 -8.62
C ARG A 217 -10.68 -0.34 -7.47
N GLN A 218 -9.50 -0.33 -6.84
CA GLN A 218 -9.22 -0.96 -5.57
C GLN A 218 -9.32 0.08 -4.45
N ILE A 219 -9.80 -0.33 -3.27
CA ILE A 219 -9.85 0.50 -2.07
C ILE A 219 -9.59 -0.36 -0.84
N ASN A 220 -8.72 0.09 0.08
CA ASN A 220 -8.61 -0.51 1.40
C ASN A 220 -9.56 0.24 2.35
N ILE A 221 -10.48 -0.49 2.96
CA ILE A 221 -11.53 0.04 3.83
C ILE A 221 -11.22 -0.06 5.33
N GLY A 222 -10.01 -0.51 5.69
CA GLY A 222 -9.55 -0.60 7.08
C GLY A 222 -10.22 -1.74 7.85
N MET A 223 -10.98 -1.40 8.89
CA MET A 223 -11.73 -2.28 9.80
C MET A 223 -10.87 -3.13 10.73
N ASP A 224 -9.59 -2.83 10.86
CA ASP A 224 -8.66 -3.48 11.79
C ASP A 224 -8.87 -2.99 13.23
N GLU A 225 -8.48 -3.84 14.16
CA GLU A 225 -8.35 -3.55 15.60
C GLU A 225 -9.59 -2.93 16.29
N ALA A 226 -10.78 -3.17 15.76
CA ALA A 226 -12.04 -2.71 16.36
C ALA A 226 -12.39 -3.49 17.66
N HIS A 227 -11.44 -3.56 18.62
CA HIS A 227 -11.52 -4.40 19.80
C HIS A 227 -12.73 -4.12 20.68
N MET A 228 -13.17 -2.87 20.75
CA MET A 228 -14.27 -2.41 21.61
C MET A 228 -15.58 -2.18 20.83
N ILE A 229 -15.72 -2.81 19.65
CA ILE A 229 -16.96 -2.74 18.88
C ILE A 229 -18.17 -3.21 19.71
N ALA A 230 -19.24 -2.47 19.65
CA ALA A 230 -20.49 -2.69 20.39
C ALA A 230 -20.35 -2.68 21.94
N CYS A 231 -19.27 -2.08 22.48
CA CYS A 231 -19.03 -2.00 23.92
C CYS A 231 -19.31 -0.63 24.54
N GLY A 232 -19.59 0.38 23.73
CA GLY A 232 -19.82 1.76 24.16
C GLY A 232 -21.29 2.18 24.12
N GLU A 233 -21.59 3.19 23.32
CA GLU A 233 -22.94 3.73 23.14
C GLU A 233 -23.87 2.72 22.45
N TYR A 234 -23.30 1.83 21.62
CA TYR A 234 -24.05 0.73 21.03
C TYR A 234 -24.68 -0.16 22.10
N LEU A 235 -23.87 -0.60 23.09
CA LEU A 235 -24.34 -1.44 24.18
C LEU A 235 -25.45 -0.77 25.00
N LYS A 236 -25.33 0.52 25.28
CA LYS A 236 -26.34 1.31 26.01
C LYS A 236 -27.68 1.38 25.26
N LYS A 237 -27.60 1.55 23.93
CA LYS A 237 -28.79 1.73 23.09
C LYS A 237 -29.50 0.42 22.75
N ASN A 238 -28.70 -0.62 22.40
CA ASN A 238 -29.22 -1.84 21.77
C ASN A 238 -29.12 -3.07 22.67
N GLY A 239 -28.51 -2.97 23.86
CA GLY A 239 -28.17 -4.13 24.68
C GLY A 239 -27.00 -4.93 24.09
N TYR A 240 -26.67 -6.03 24.72
CA TYR A 240 -25.61 -6.91 24.30
C TYR A 240 -25.95 -7.62 22.97
N ARG A 241 -25.04 -7.51 22.00
CA ARG A 241 -24.99 -8.36 20.81
C ARG A 241 -23.55 -8.90 20.66
N LYS A 242 -23.43 -10.07 20.07
CA LYS A 242 -22.10 -10.66 19.81
C LYS A 242 -21.30 -9.74 18.89
N PRO A 243 -20.08 -9.30 19.26
CA PRO A 243 -19.28 -8.37 18.47
C PRO A 243 -19.05 -8.80 17.02
N SER A 244 -18.87 -10.13 16.79
CA SER A 244 -18.71 -10.66 15.44
C SER A 244 -19.94 -10.46 14.55
N ASP A 245 -21.15 -10.55 15.10
CA ASP A 245 -22.37 -10.34 14.30
C ASP A 245 -22.52 -8.86 13.94
N VAL A 246 -22.19 -7.97 14.87
CA VAL A 246 -22.20 -6.51 14.65
C VAL A 246 -21.15 -6.12 13.60
N MET A 247 -19.96 -6.70 13.68
CA MET A 247 -18.87 -6.47 12.70
C MET A 247 -19.28 -6.94 11.30
N LEU A 248 -19.81 -8.14 11.18
CA LEU A 248 -20.21 -8.72 9.90
C LEU A 248 -21.33 -7.93 9.24
N GLU A 249 -22.33 -7.48 10.01
CA GLU A 249 -23.41 -6.61 9.53
C GLU A 249 -22.87 -5.27 8.97
N HIS A 250 -21.94 -4.66 9.69
CA HIS A 250 -21.29 -3.42 9.24
C HIS A 250 -20.50 -3.63 7.96
N MET A 251 -19.67 -4.66 7.93
CA MET A 251 -18.82 -5.03 6.80
C MET A 251 -19.65 -5.26 5.52
N GLU A 252 -20.71 -6.07 5.60
CA GLU A 252 -21.59 -6.35 4.47
C GLU A 252 -22.11 -5.06 3.82
N ARG A 253 -22.54 -4.11 4.64
CA ARG A 253 -23.06 -2.84 4.17
C ARG A 253 -21.98 -1.94 3.56
N VAL A 254 -20.79 -1.88 4.17
CA VAL A 254 -19.66 -1.09 3.63
C VAL A 254 -19.17 -1.68 2.31
N VAL A 255 -19.08 -3.00 2.19
CA VAL A 255 -18.74 -3.68 0.93
C VAL A 255 -19.76 -3.34 -0.17
N ALA A 256 -21.05 -3.37 0.16
CA ALA A 256 -22.10 -2.97 -0.79
C ALA A 256 -21.95 -1.51 -1.25
N ILE A 257 -21.61 -0.57 -0.35
CA ILE A 257 -21.33 0.84 -0.69
C ILE A 257 -20.15 0.93 -1.65
N CYS A 258 -19.07 0.18 -1.39
CA CYS A 258 -17.89 0.16 -2.26
C CYS A 258 -18.22 -0.37 -3.66
N HIS A 259 -18.96 -1.48 -3.75
CA HIS A 259 -19.39 -2.05 -5.04
C HIS A 259 -20.29 -1.09 -5.84
N GLN A 260 -21.22 -0.39 -5.18
CA GLN A 260 -22.06 0.63 -5.82
C GLN A 260 -21.24 1.81 -6.38
N ALA A 261 -20.13 2.14 -5.73
CA ALA A 261 -19.19 3.16 -6.20
C ALA A 261 -18.18 2.63 -7.25
N GLY A 262 -18.26 1.35 -7.63
CA GLY A 262 -17.39 0.71 -8.62
C GLY A 262 -16.03 0.26 -8.09
N PHE A 263 -15.87 0.14 -6.77
CA PHE A 263 -14.66 -0.37 -6.16
C PHE A 263 -14.70 -1.87 -5.88
N GLN A 264 -13.52 -2.49 -5.97
CA GLN A 264 -13.18 -3.78 -5.39
C GLN A 264 -12.52 -3.50 -4.02
N PRO A 265 -13.23 -3.71 -2.91
CA PRO A 265 -12.66 -3.44 -1.58
C PRO A 265 -11.66 -4.51 -1.14
N MET A 266 -10.72 -4.11 -0.30
CA MET A 266 -9.89 -4.98 0.53
C MET A 266 -9.91 -4.46 1.98
N MET A 267 -9.75 -5.36 2.96
CA MET A 267 -9.73 -5.00 4.38
C MET A 267 -8.68 -5.80 5.15
N TRP A 268 -8.27 -5.29 6.29
CA TRP A 268 -7.42 -6.03 7.22
C TRP A 268 -8.20 -7.18 7.85
N SER A 269 -7.60 -8.36 7.92
CA SER A 269 -8.28 -9.62 8.28
C SER A 269 -8.25 -9.98 9.77
N ASP A 270 -7.49 -9.23 10.59
CA ASP A 270 -7.21 -9.58 11.98
C ASP A 270 -8.46 -9.80 12.83
N MET A 271 -9.53 -9.02 12.59
CA MET A 271 -10.75 -9.11 13.39
C MET A 271 -11.46 -10.47 13.27
N PHE A 272 -11.36 -11.17 12.13
CA PHE A 272 -11.92 -12.52 12.00
C PHE A 272 -11.26 -13.50 12.96
N PHE A 273 -9.96 -13.39 13.12
CA PHE A 273 -9.18 -14.21 14.03
C PHE A 273 -9.39 -13.77 15.49
N ARG A 274 -9.25 -12.49 15.78
CA ARG A 274 -9.40 -11.94 17.13
C ARG A 274 -10.77 -12.29 17.75
N MET A 275 -11.84 -12.16 16.99
CA MET A 275 -13.18 -12.51 17.45
C MET A 275 -13.37 -14.02 17.64
N ALA A 276 -12.70 -14.84 16.84
CA ALA A 276 -12.80 -16.31 16.94
C ALA A 276 -11.93 -16.88 18.08
N PHE A 277 -10.81 -16.22 18.41
CA PHE A 277 -9.78 -16.74 19.32
C PHE A 277 -9.54 -15.82 20.53
N GLY A 278 -10.58 -15.19 21.07
CA GLY A 278 -10.52 -14.43 22.33
C GLY A 278 -9.53 -13.26 22.31
N GLY A 279 -9.40 -12.56 21.18
CA GLY A 279 -8.51 -11.41 21.00
C GLY A 279 -7.16 -11.75 20.35
N THR A 280 -6.83 -13.05 20.21
CA THR A 280 -5.57 -13.48 19.59
C THR A 280 -5.68 -13.40 18.07
N TYR A 281 -4.69 -12.76 17.41
CA TYR A 281 -4.60 -12.71 15.96
C TYR A 281 -3.76 -13.85 15.38
N TYR A 282 -2.52 -13.97 15.82
CA TYR A 282 -1.60 -15.00 15.32
C TYR A 282 -1.84 -16.34 16.04
N ILE A 283 -2.47 -17.27 15.34
CA ILE A 283 -2.80 -18.60 15.86
C ILE A 283 -1.86 -19.66 15.32
N ARG A 284 -1.43 -20.57 16.18
CA ARG A 284 -0.55 -21.70 15.80
C ARG A 284 -1.31 -22.96 15.43
N GLU A 285 -2.54 -23.07 15.89
CA GLU A 285 -3.39 -24.25 15.72
C GLU A 285 -4.84 -23.80 15.49
N GLY A 286 -5.61 -24.65 14.83
CA GLY A 286 -6.99 -24.38 14.52
C GLY A 286 -7.18 -23.50 13.29
N SER A 287 -8.40 -23.01 13.10
CA SER A 287 -8.77 -22.16 11.97
C SER A 287 -9.99 -21.31 12.31
N VAL A 288 -10.25 -20.27 11.54
CA VAL A 288 -11.47 -19.48 11.70
C VAL A 288 -12.69 -20.37 11.51
N PRO A 289 -13.72 -20.30 12.41
CA PRO A 289 -14.90 -21.13 12.31
C PRO A 289 -15.62 -21.00 10.97
N ALA A 290 -16.06 -22.12 10.42
CA ALA A 290 -16.65 -22.16 9.07
C ALA A 290 -17.91 -21.28 8.92
N ASP A 291 -18.68 -21.09 10.00
CA ASP A 291 -19.84 -20.19 10.01
C ASP A 291 -19.45 -18.71 9.95
N VAL A 292 -18.26 -18.32 10.42
CA VAL A 292 -17.69 -16.98 10.25
C VAL A 292 -17.18 -16.81 8.82
N VAL A 293 -16.41 -17.78 8.32
CA VAL A 293 -15.90 -17.78 6.94
C VAL A 293 -17.04 -17.64 5.92
N ALA A 294 -18.13 -18.37 6.12
CA ALA A 294 -19.28 -18.36 5.22
C ALA A 294 -20.03 -17.02 5.17
N LYS A 295 -19.87 -16.18 6.18
CA LYS A 295 -20.51 -14.85 6.26
C LYS A 295 -19.68 -13.72 5.64
N VAL A 296 -18.43 -13.98 5.26
CA VAL A 296 -17.61 -12.96 4.59
C VAL A 296 -18.11 -12.80 3.16
N PRO A 297 -18.49 -11.59 2.72
CA PRO A 297 -19.07 -11.37 1.40
C PRO A 297 -18.06 -11.66 0.28
N ASP A 298 -18.56 -12.14 -0.84
CA ASP A 298 -17.78 -12.24 -2.08
C ASP A 298 -17.38 -10.83 -2.55
N GLY A 299 -16.27 -10.74 -3.29
CA GLY A 299 -15.78 -9.46 -3.81
C GLY A 299 -15.13 -8.56 -2.78
N LEU A 300 -14.66 -9.11 -1.68
CA LEU A 300 -13.81 -8.46 -0.67
C LEU A 300 -12.49 -9.20 -0.60
N ASP A 301 -11.36 -8.51 -0.73
CA ASP A 301 -10.04 -9.11 -0.56
C ASP A 301 -9.59 -8.99 0.90
N LEU A 302 -8.90 -10.00 1.42
CA LEU A 302 -8.46 -10.05 2.81
C LEU A 302 -6.95 -9.80 2.91
N ILE A 303 -6.55 -8.80 3.70
CA ILE A 303 -5.16 -8.47 3.92
C ILE A 303 -4.69 -9.13 5.21
N TYR A 304 -3.83 -10.15 5.07
CA TYR A 304 -3.05 -10.70 6.17
C TYR A 304 -1.86 -9.79 6.44
N TRP A 305 -1.80 -9.18 7.61
CA TRP A 305 -0.66 -8.39 8.03
C TRP A 305 0.17 -9.12 9.10
N ASP A 306 1.48 -9.14 8.88
CA ASP A 306 2.41 -9.67 9.86
C ASP A 306 3.73 -8.90 9.79
N TYR A 307 3.99 -8.14 10.83
CA TYR A 307 5.17 -7.31 10.96
C TYR A 307 6.21 -7.91 11.90
N TYR A 308 5.88 -8.98 12.61
CA TYR A 308 6.60 -9.44 13.80
C TYR A 308 7.22 -10.82 13.62
N SER A 309 6.58 -11.70 12.86
CA SER A 309 6.96 -13.10 12.82
C SER A 309 8.26 -13.36 12.07
N MET A 310 9.13 -14.11 12.72
CA MET A 310 10.30 -14.78 12.12
C MET A 310 10.09 -16.31 12.08
N ASP A 311 8.91 -16.77 12.47
CA ASP A 311 8.51 -18.16 12.54
C ASP A 311 7.80 -18.56 11.26
N ARG A 312 8.51 -19.35 10.44
CA ARG A 312 8.02 -19.80 9.13
C ARG A 312 6.76 -20.67 9.25
N GLU A 313 6.69 -21.53 10.30
CA GLU A 313 5.56 -22.44 10.49
C GLU A 313 4.29 -21.65 10.86
N LEU A 314 4.40 -20.72 11.81
CA LEU A 314 3.32 -19.83 12.16
C LEU A 314 2.83 -19.02 10.95
N PHE A 315 3.76 -18.41 10.20
CA PHE A 315 3.42 -17.62 9.04
C PHE A 315 2.72 -18.43 7.94
N SER A 316 3.22 -19.63 7.67
CA SER A 316 2.59 -20.58 6.73
C SER A 316 1.20 -20.98 7.16
N HIS A 317 1.03 -21.34 8.46
CA HIS A 317 -0.27 -21.69 9.01
C HIS A 317 -1.29 -20.55 8.89
N MET A 318 -0.90 -19.31 9.18
CA MET A 318 -1.77 -18.15 9.01
C MET A 318 -2.22 -17.96 7.56
N LEU A 319 -1.34 -18.14 6.58
CA LEU A 319 -1.74 -18.10 5.16
C LEU A 319 -2.69 -19.25 4.80
N ASP A 320 -2.48 -20.45 5.33
CA ASP A 320 -3.39 -21.58 5.12
C ASP A 320 -4.79 -21.32 5.73
N CYS A 321 -4.85 -20.63 6.87
CA CYS A 321 -6.11 -20.17 7.43
C CYS A 321 -6.81 -19.15 6.52
N HIS A 322 -6.08 -18.23 5.91
CA HIS A 322 -6.65 -17.26 4.97
C HIS A 322 -7.19 -17.91 3.69
N LYS A 323 -6.56 -18.99 3.21
CA LYS A 323 -7.04 -19.74 2.04
C LYS A 323 -8.40 -20.44 2.24
N GLN A 324 -8.85 -20.57 3.49
CA GLN A 324 -10.19 -21.12 3.78
C GLN A 324 -11.30 -20.15 3.40
N PHE A 325 -11.02 -18.85 3.33
CA PHE A 325 -11.94 -17.87 2.78
C PHE A 325 -11.98 -18.00 1.25
N ARG A 326 -13.14 -17.71 0.65
CA ARG A 326 -13.28 -17.65 -0.82
C ARG A 326 -12.60 -16.42 -1.43
N ASN A 327 -12.25 -15.50 -0.56
CA ASN A 327 -11.69 -14.19 -0.84
C ASN A 327 -10.20 -14.31 -1.15
N ALA A 328 -9.70 -13.48 -2.05
CA ALA A 328 -8.28 -13.46 -2.34
C ALA A 328 -7.48 -12.90 -1.15
N THR A 329 -6.35 -13.53 -0.86
CA THR A 329 -5.44 -13.11 0.21
C THR A 329 -4.38 -12.16 -0.35
N VAL A 330 -4.19 -11.04 0.33
CA VAL A 330 -3.09 -10.09 0.11
C VAL A 330 -2.19 -10.14 1.34
N PHE A 331 -0.88 -10.20 1.16
CA PHE A 331 0.04 -10.15 2.30
C PHE A 331 0.54 -8.71 2.53
N ALA A 332 0.61 -8.28 3.79
CA ALA A 332 1.22 -7.02 4.20
C ALA A 332 2.35 -7.24 5.21
N GLY A 333 3.59 -6.98 4.77
CA GLY A 333 4.79 -6.93 5.60
C GLY A 333 5.14 -5.51 6.04
N GLY A 334 6.21 -5.34 6.81
CA GLY A 334 6.58 -4.06 7.39
C GLY A 334 7.98 -3.57 7.02
N ALA A 335 8.08 -2.32 6.59
CA ALA A 335 9.30 -1.52 6.60
C ALA A 335 9.31 -0.69 7.88
N TRP A 336 9.89 -1.28 8.94
CA TRP A 336 9.80 -0.83 10.31
C TRP A 336 10.40 0.55 10.55
N LYS A 337 9.57 1.52 10.92
CA LYS A 337 9.98 2.85 11.35
C LYS A 337 9.12 3.43 12.49
N TRP A 338 8.14 2.68 12.99
CA TRP A 338 7.15 3.14 13.97
C TRP A 338 7.57 2.94 15.45
N TYR A 339 8.74 2.36 15.69
CA TYR A 339 9.35 2.28 17.02
C TYR A 339 10.51 3.27 17.14
N GLY A 340 10.21 4.50 17.54
CA GLY A 340 11.22 5.52 17.82
C GLY A 340 11.64 6.36 16.61
N PHE A 341 12.84 6.97 16.67
CA PHE A 341 13.26 8.03 15.75
C PHE A 341 13.95 7.57 14.49
N GLY A 342 14.12 6.28 14.28
CA GLY A 342 14.80 5.72 13.13
C GLY A 342 14.19 4.42 12.64
N ALA A 343 14.45 4.06 11.37
CA ALA A 343 13.98 2.81 10.82
C ALA A 343 14.77 1.60 11.35
N HIS A 344 14.07 0.51 11.65
CA HIS A 344 14.67 -0.77 12.05
C HIS A 344 14.91 -1.66 10.83
N ASN A 345 15.78 -1.18 9.91
CA ASN A 345 16.03 -1.85 8.64
C ASN A 345 16.52 -3.30 8.81
N ALA A 346 17.43 -3.55 9.76
CA ALA A 346 17.97 -4.90 9.99
C ALA A 346 16.88 -5.94 10.32
N PHE A 347 15.88 -5.56 11.10
CA PHE A 347 14.73 -6.40 11.40
C PHE A 347 13.85 -6.60 10.16
N SER A 348 13.53 -5.51 9.46
CA SER A 348 12.70 -5.52 8.25
C SER A 348 13.27 -6.45 7.16
N LEU A 349 14.59 -6.42 6.94
CA LEU A 349 15.23 -7.28 5.94
C LEU A 349 15.07 -8.77 6.29
N LYS A 350 15.26 -9.12 7.57
CA LYS A 350 15.14 -10.52 8.02
C LYS A 350 13.72 -11.06 7.89
N SER A 351 12.71 -10.31 8.37
CA SER A 351 11.30 -10.72 8.28
C SER A 351 10.85 -10.81 6.83
N THR A 352 11.15 -9.79 6.02
CA THR A 352 10.80 -9.74 4.60
C THR A 352 11.29 -10.96 3.83
N LYS A 353 12.54 -11.40 4.06
CA LYS A 353 13.10 -12.56 3.35
C LYS A 353 12.22 -13.79 3.56
N MET A 354 11.98 -14.16 4.81
CA MET A 354 11.20 -15.35 5.15
C MET A 354 9.75 -15.23 4.65
N GLN A 355 9.13 -14.09 4.87
CA GLN A 355 7.73 -13.86 4.53
C GLN A 355 7.47 -13.92 3.02
N LEU A 356 8.31 -13.27 2.19
CA LEU A 356 8.16 -13.30 0.74
C LEU A 356 8.51 -14.67 0.13
N ASP A 357 9.44 -15.42 0.74
CA ASP A 357 9.72 -16.80 0.30
C ASP A 357 8.48 -17.68 0.49
N VAL A 358 7.82 -17.60 1.66
CA VAL A 358 6.58 -18.35 1.92
C VAL A 358 5.40 -17.86 1.07
N CYS A 359 5.26 -16.55 0.87
CA CYS A 359 4.25 -16.00 -0.04
C CYS A 359 4.37 -16.57 -1.45
N ALA A 360 5.59 -16.62 -2.01
CA ALA A 360 5.83 -17.17 -3.34
C ALA A 360 5.51 -18.67 -3.41
N GLU A 361 5.93 -19.46 -2.41
CA GLU A 361 5.64 -20.88 -2.31
C GLU A 361 4.15 -21.18 -2.20
N GLN A 362 3.42 -20.31 -1.52
CA GLN A 362 1.98 -20.46 -1.30
C GLN A 362 1.10 -19.80 -2.38
N GLY A 363 1.71 -19.20 -3.42
CA GLY A 363 0.98 -18.63 -4.55
C GLY A 363 0.29 -17.30 -4.23
N ILE A 364 0.74 -16.57 -3.21
CA ILE A 364 0.28 -15.20 -2.97
C ILE A 364 0.86 -14.31 -4.08
N ASP A 365 -0.01 -13.61 -4.81
CA ASP A 365 0.37 -12.79 -5.97
C ASP A 365 0.31 -11.28 -5.71
N ARG A 366 -0.13 -10.86 -4.51
CA ARG A 366 -0.25 -9.46 -4.10
C ARG A 366 0.39 -9.24 -2.75
N VAL A 367 1.33 -8.29 -2.71
CA VAL A 367 2.08 -7.97 -1.49
C VAL A 367 2.13 -6.47 -1.25
N ILE A 368 2.06 -6.09 0.01
CA ILE A 368 2.15 -4.71 0.49
C ILE A 368 3.33 -4.63 1.47
N VAL A 369 4.13 -3.59 1.41
CA VAL A 369 5.03 -3.20 2.49
C VAL A 369 4.50 -1.93 3.14
N THR A 370 4.30 -1.96 4.45
CA THR A 370 3.74 -0.86 5.22
C THR A 370 4.83 -0.08 5.97
N SER A 371 4.65 1.24 6.11
CA SER A 371 5.49 2.09 6.96
C SER A 371 4.61 2.91 7.89
N TRP A 372 4.24 2.30 9.03
CA TRP A 372 3.40 2.93 10.03
C TRP A 372 4.08 4.11 10.73
N GLY A 373 3.29 5.01 11.28
CA GLY A 373 3.72 6.16 12.06
C GLY A 373 3.35 6.09 13.55
N ASP A 374 2.46 5.17 13.90
CA ASP A 374 1.91 4.85 15.22
C ASP A 374 1.79 6.04 16.19
N ASN A 375 2.82 6.31 16.99
CA ASN A 375 2.78 7.29 18.08
C ASN A 375 3.10 8.74 17.66
N GLY A 376 3.08 9.08 16.37
CA GLY A 376 3.23 10.47 15.92
C GLY A 376 4.12 10.69 14.71
N GLY A 377 4.58 9.63 14.06
CA GLY A 377 5.37 9.73 12.84
C GLY A 377 6.77 10.32 13.05
N GLU A 378 7.42 10.02 14.18
CA GLU A 378 8.70 10.58 14.59
C GLU A 378 9.84 10.28 13.60
N ALA A 379 9.84 9.07 13.05
CA ALA A 379 10.79 8.69 12.00
C ALA A 379 10.30 9.11 10.62
N SER A 380 11.19 9.68 9.81
CA SER A 380 10.88 10.02 8.41
C SER A 380 10.45 8.77 7.62
N GLN A 381 9.47 8.91 6.73
CA GLN A 381 9.10 7.85 5.78
C GLN A 381 10.29 7.43 4.91
N PHE A 382 11.19 8.36 4.56
CA PHE A 382 12.38 8.08 3.77
C PHE A 382 13.46 7.30 4.54
N SER A 383 13.39 7.19 5.88
CA SER A 383 14.33 6.36 6.64
C SER A 383 14.15 4.86 6.38
N ALA A 384 12.99 4.44 5.86
CA ALA A 384 12.67 3.07 5.52
C ALA A 384 13.04 2.68 4.08
N LEU A 385 13.64 3.57 3.28
CA LEU A 385 13.94 3.31 1.86
C LEU A 385 14.79 2.03 1.65
N ALA A 386 15.75 1.75 2.54
CA ALA A 386 16.54 0.53 2.45
C ALA A 386 15.69 -0.74 2.58
N SER A 387 14.73 -0.75 3.53
CA SER A 387 13.78 -1.85 3.69
C SER A 387 12.83 -1.97 2.51
N MET A 388 12.35 -0.85 1.97
CA MET A 388 11.47 -0.81 0.81
C MET A 388 12.20 -1.31 -0.45
N LEU A 389 13.46 -0.90 -0.65
CA LEU A 389 14.30 -1.38 -1.75
C LEU A 389 14.54 -2.88 -1.65
N TYR A 390 14.88 -3.39 -0.46
CA TYR A 390 15.06 -4.82 -0.23
C TYR A 390 13.80 -5.61 -0.53
N PHE A 391 12.64 -5.13 -0.07
CA PHE A 391 11.35 -5.75 -0.35
C PHE A 391 11.10 -5.84 -1.87
N ALA A 392 11.35 -4.76 -2.60
CA ALA A 392 11.23 -4.74 -4.05
C ALA A 392 12.22 -5.69 -4.73
N GLU A 393 13.50 -5.68 -4.32
CA GLU A 393 14.51 -6.60 -4.88
C GLU A 393 14.10 -8.06 -4.71
N ARG A 394 13.56 -8.45 -3.56
CA ARG A 394 13.03 -9.82 -3.33
C ARG A 394 11.85 -10.16 -4.25
N CYS A 395 11.09 -9.15 -4.68
CA CYS A 395 9.98 -9.33 -5.63
C CYS A 395 10.44 -9.52 -7.09
N TYR A 396 11.67 -9.13 -7.42
CA TYR A 396 12.23 -9.26 -8.78
C TYR A 396 13.36 -10.32 -8.87
N CYS A 397 14.06 -10.60 -7.77
CA CYS A 397 15.24 -11.44 -7.74
C CYS A 397 15.16 -12.50 -6.65
N ASP A 398 15.69 -13.71 -6.91
CA ASP A 398 15.82 -14.76 -5.88
C ASP A 398 16.92 -14.42 -4.89
N THR A 399 18.00 -13.80 -5.38
CA THR A 399 19.13 -13.34 -4.56
C THR A 399 19.29 -11.85 -4.70
N VAL A 400 19.30 -11.15 -3.57
CA VAL A 400 19.52 -9.70 -3.51
C VAL A 400 21.01 -9.42 -3.51
N ASN A 401 21.46 -8.48 -4.34
CA ASN A 401 22.82 -7.94 -4.29
C ASN A 401 22.88 -6.84 -3.23
N GLU A 402 23.23 -7.21 -2.00
CA GLU A 402 23.26 -6.29 -0.86
C GLU A 402 24.24 -5.13 -1.08
N ALA A 403 25.41 -5.36 -1.69
CA ALA A 403 26.39 -4.30 -1.96
C ALA A 403 25.85 -3.27 -2.96
N TRP A 404 25.13 -3.69 -3.98
CA TRP A 404 24.46 -2.80 -4.92
C TRP A 404 23.34 -2.03 -4.21
N MET A 405 22.56 -2.70 -3.38
CA MET A 405 21.47 -2.10 -2.61
C MET A 405 22.00 -1.03 -1.66
N ASP A 406 23.06 -1.30 -0.90
CA ASP A 406 23.69 -0.34 0.02
C ASP A 406 24.20 0.91 -0.71
N ALA A 407 24.73 0.75 -1.91
CA ALA A 407 25.16 1.87 -2.74
C ALA A 407 23.99 2.75 -3.22
N ARG A 408 22.79 2.18 -3.35
CA ARG A 408 21.58 2.88 -3.84
C ARG A 408 20.71 3.45 -2.72
N ALA A 409 20.78 2.90 -1.52
CA ALA A 409 20.01 3.38 -0.37
C ALA A 409 20.61 4.65 0.27
N LYS A 410 21.82 5.05 -0.13
CA LYS A 410 22.51 6.29 0.27
C LYS A 410 22.13 7.45 -0.64
#